data_35bdd300c01b0fbf618ea17fde23882b
#
_entry.id   35bdd300c01b0fbf618ea17fde23882b
#
_cell.length_a   1.000
_cell.length_b   1.000
_cell.length_c   1.000
_cell.angle_alpha   90.00
_cell.angle_beta   90.00
_cell.angle_gamma   90.00
#
_symmetry.space_group_name_H-M   'P 1'
#
loop_
_entity.id
_entity.type
_entity.pdbx_description
1 polymer ?
#
loop_
_entity_poly.entity_id
_entity_poly.type
_entity_poly.pdbx_seq_one_letter_code
_entity_poly.pdbx_strand_id
1 'polypeptide(L)'
;MRQSLSQATFGDISKFLQRYPNPLLARVLPYPLLRSYIRSLGFFYYQLNRKQRQIVVSSYLTSLNGQVEWHNKNLLLKKMFLGIFDHYAEKLFFAFKPPATTYRFLTARSRIQNASLLDRMIALGGGLLVTGHFGAVEFLAGVLASNNYQVAMIARFKTQILKKALSRVVKYYDILAIDADEGLALTKGIRAVRKGRILITLCDEFKYWRPDNGNQVNIFGALVPADRTLNILYNRLKSPACLGVLSRSFDRYDLFLEQLADGKNCPNLSTMSWKILAEYISRYPEQWYQWSSVAKGLATYRLKER
;
A
#
# COMPACT_ATOMS: atom_id res chain seq x y z
N MET A 1 4.46 1.54 -40.11
CA MET A 1 3.10 1.58 -39.60
C MET A 1 2.63 0.17 -39.15
N ARG A 2 3.40 -0.52 -38.26
CA ARG A 2 3.09 -1.83 -37.70
C ARG A 2 3.56 -1.99 -36.24
N GLN A 3 3.35 -1.00 -35.39
CA GLN A 3 3.81 -1.04 -33.97
C GLN A 3 2.72 -0.72 -32.93
N SER A 4 1.44 -0.79 -33.25
CA SER A 4 0.42 -0.32 -32.31
C SER A 4 -0.67 -1.32 -31.89
N LEU A 5 -0.68 -2.56 -32.35
CA LEU A 5 -1.80 -3.46 -32.08
C LEU A 5 -1.55 -4.54 -31.01
N SER A 6 -0.31 -4.78 -30.54
CA SER A 6 -0.03 -5.83 -29.55
C SER A 6 0.15 -5.33 -28.10
N GLN A 7 0.14 -4.03 -27.85
CA GLN A 7 0.28 -3.46 -26.49
C GLN A 7 -1.04 -3.02 -25.83
N ALA A 8 -2.16 -3.11 -26.53
CA ALA A 8 -3.43 -2.54 -26.07
C ALA A 8 -4.33 -3.48 -25.26
N THR A 9 -4.02 -4.77 -25.12
CA THR A 9 -5.05 -5.74 -24.70
C THR A 9 -4.97 -6.24 -23.25
N PHE A 10 -3.85 -6.15 -22.56
CA PHE A 10 -3.73 -6.56 -21.14
C PHE A 10 -2.99 -5.55 -20.28
N GLY A 11 -3.22 -4.27 -20.54
CA GLY A 11 -2.71 -3.20 -19.69
C GLY A 11 -3.29 -3.27 -18.29
N ASP A 12 -2.50 -2.92 -17.32
CA ASP A 12 -2.76 -2.72 -15.89
C ASP A 12 -4.03 -3.42 -15.35
N ILE A 13 -3.85 -4.60 -14.74
CA ILE A 13 -4.92 -5.39 -14.09
C ILE A 13 -5.80 -4.52 -13.16
N SER A 14 -5.20 -3.53 -12.50
CA SER A 14 -5.95 -2.60 -11.64
C SER A 14 -6.99 -1.81 -12.43
N LYS A 15 -6.67 -1.34 -13.64
CA LYS A 15 -7.64 -0.64 -14.50
C LYS A 15 -8.71 -1.59 -15.02
N PHE A 16 -8.34 -2.83 -15.36
CA PHE A 16 -9.30 -3.86 -15.79
C PHE A 16 -10.32 -4.14 -14.68
N LEU A 17 -9.87 -4.38 -13.46
CA LEU A 17 -10.73 -4.69 -12.33
C LEU A 17 -11.65 -3.53 -11.91
N GLN A 18 -11.32 -2.29 -12.29
CA GLN A 18 -12.16 -1.11 -12.02
C GLN A 18 -13.24 -0.85 -13.09
N ARG A 19 -13.31 -1.67 -14.16
CA ARG A 19 -14.33 -1.57 -15.21
C ARG A 19 -15.54 -2.44 -14.88
N TYR A 20 -16.70 -2.05 -15.46
CA TYR A 20 -17.91 -2.88 -15.41
C TYR A 20 -17.63 -4.31 -15.92
N PRO A 21 -18.14 -5.39 -15.27
CA PRO A 21 -19.16 -5.38 -14.20
C PRO A 21 -18.58 -5.35 -12.76
N ASN A 22 -17.26 -5.33 -12.59
CA ASN A 22 -16.63 -5.51 -11.27
C ASN A 22 -17.08 -4.50 -10.19
N PRO A 23 -17.23 -3.20 -10.48
CA PRO A 23 -17.75 -2.23 -9.52
C PRO A 23 -19.17 -2.58 -9.03
N LEU A 24 -20.04 -3.09 -9.92
CA LEU A 24 -21.37 -3.51 -9.55
C LEU A 24 -21.34 -4.75 -8.66
N LEU A 25 -20.53 -5.76 -9.01
CA LEU A 25 -20.35 -6.95 -8.20
C LEU A 25 -19.76 -6.62 -6.82
N ALA A 26 -18.79 -5.71 -6.76
CA ALA A 26 -18.25 -5.24 -5.48
C ALA A 26 -19.30 -4.54 -4.60
N ARG A 27 -20.28 -3.88 -5.23
CA ARG A 27 -21.37 -3.21 -4.51
C ARG A 27 -22.35 -4.21 -3.89
N VAL A 28 -22.68 -5.29 -4.60
CA VAL A 28 -23.73 -6.23 -4.16
C VAL A 28 -23.20 -7.46 -3.42
N LEU A 29 -22.09 -8.05 -3.86
CA LEU A 29 -21.58 -9.28 -3.28
C LEU A 29 -21.08 -9.11 -1.84
N PRO A 30 -21.31 -10.08 -0.93
CA PRO A 30 -20.58 -10.18 0.32
C PRO A 30 -19.08 -10.29 0.09
N TYR A 31 -18.27 -9.79 1.03
CA TYR A 31 -16.80 -9.76 0.88
C TYR A 31 -16.17 -11.12 0.54
N PRO A 32 -16.54 -12.25 1.16
CA PRO A 32 -15.96 -13.56 0.81
C PRO A 32 -16.21 -13.95 -0.65
N LEU A 33 -17.41 -13.69 -1.18
CA LEU A 33 -17.76 -14.00 -2.57
C LEU A 33 -17.03 -13.06 -3.54
N LEU A 34 -16.95 -11.77 -3.24
CA LEU A 34 -16.16 -10.82 -4.03
C LEU A 34 -14.68 -11.23 -4.06
N ARG A 35 -14.12 -11.60 -2.90
CA ARG A 35 -12.74 -12.07 -2.79
C ARG A 35 -12.47 -13.30 -3.65
N SER A 36 -13.35 -14.30 -3.61
CA SER A 36 -13.24 -15.51 -4.44
C SER A 36 -13.35 -15.19 -5.93
N TYR A 37 -14.29 -14.33 -6.32
CA TYR A 37 -14.43 -13.87 -7.68
C TYR A 37 -13.16 -13.16 -8.19
N ILE A 38 -12.62 -12.21 -7.44
CA ILE A 38 -11.39 -11.49 -7.81
C ILE A 38 -10.18 -12.42 -7.89
N ARG A 39 -10.07 -13.39 -6.98
CA ARG A 39 -9.02 -14.43 -7.04
C ARG A 39 -9.11 -15.28 -8.31
N SER A 40 -10.32 -15.65 -8.73
CA SER A 40 -10.54 -16.40 -9.99
C SER A 40 -10.14 -15.56 -11.20
N LEU A 41 -10.57 -14.30 -11.28
CA LEU A 41 -10.15 -13.39 -12.36
C LEU A 41 -8.63 -13.22 -12.43
N GLY A 42 -8.01 -13.10 -11.28
CA GLY A 42 -6.57 -12.98 -11.18
C GLY A 42 -5.83 -14.23 -11.62
N PHE A 43 -6.31 -15.40 -11.26
CA PHE A 43 -5.77 -16.67 -11.76
C PHE A 43 -5.75 -16.70 -13.28
N PHE A 44 -6.89 -16.42 -13.92
CA PHE A 44 -6.96 -16.36 -15.40
C PHE A 44 -6.06 -15.29 -16.00
N TYR A 45 -6.01 -14.10 -15.39
CA TYR A 45 -5.12 -13.03 -15.86
C TYR A 45 -3.66 -13.48 -15.93
N TYR A 46 -3.13 -14.14 -14.89
CA TYR A 46 -1.75 -14.59 -14.88
C TYR A 46 -1.49 -15.84 -15.74
N GLN A 47 -2.51 -16.64 -16.01
CA GLN A 47 -2.40 -17.72 -17.00
C GLN A 47 -2.21 -17.16 -18.41
N LEU A 48 -2.94 -16.09 -18.74
CA LEU A 48 -2.88 -15.46 -20.06
C LEU A 48 -1.67 -14.52 -20.20
N ASN A 49 -1.24 -13.86 -19.11
CA ASN A 49 -0.13 -12.91 -19.14
C ASN A 49 1.16 -13.51 -18.55
N ARG A 50 1.75 -14.46 -19.29
CA ARG A 50 2.95 -15.20 -18.87
C ARG A 50 4.14 -14.28 -18.55
N LYS A 51 4.35 -13.21 -19.33
CA LYS A 51 5.45 -12.24 -19.11
C LYS A 51 5.32 -11.53 -17.77
N GLN A 52 4.13 -11.03 -17.44
CA GLN A 52 3.89 -10.38 -16.16
C GLN A 52 4.02 -11.37 -14.99
N ARG A 53 3.54 -12.58 -15.16
CA ARG A 53 3.73 -13.67 -14.19
C ARG A 53 5.21 -13.92 -13.90
N GLN A 54 6.04 -14.03 -14.96
CA GLN A 54 7.49 -14.26 -14.81
C GLN A 54 8.17 -13.13 -14.03
N ILE A 55 7.85 -11.85 -14.33
CA ILE A 55 8.40 -10.70 -13.60
C ILE A 55 8.07 -10.79 -12.11
N VAL A 56 6.83 -11.06 -11.74
CA VAL A 56 6.40 -11.18 -10.36
C VAL A 56 7.09 -12.35 -9.66
N VAL A 57 7.13 -13.52 -10.30
CA VAL A 57 7.77 -14.74 -9.77
C VAL A 57 9.27 -14.53 -9.57
N SER A 58 9.98 -13.99 -10.56
CA SER A 58 11.42 -13.76 -10.44
C SER A 58 11.75 -12.77 -9.33
N SER A 59 11.01 -11.67 -9.23
CA SER A 59 11.21 -10.68 -8.17
C SER A 59 11.00 -11.27 -6.78
N TYR A 60 9.95 -12.05 -6.62
CA TYR A 60 9.63 -12.73 -5.36
C TYR A 60 10.73 -13.72 -4.96
N LEU A 61 11.16 -14.58 -5.90
CA LEU A 61 12.19 -15.58 -5.62
C LEU A 61 13.57 -14.97 -5.37
N THR A 62 13.92 -13.90 -6.09
CA THR A 62 15.19 -13.17 -5.86
C THR A 62 15.21 -12.55 -4.45
N SER A 63 14.08 -12.03 -3.96
CA SER A 63 14.01 -11.41 -2.64
C SER A 63 14.13 -12.41 -1.49
N LEU A 64 13.83 -13.68 -1.72
CA LEU A 64 13.93 -14.74 -0.72
C LEU A 64 15.37 -15.28 -0.53
N ASN A 65 16.35 -14.82 -1.33
CA ASN A 65 17.79 -15.14 -1.21
C ASN A 65 18.10 -16.63 -0.94
N GLY A 66 17.38 -17.54 -1.60
CA GLY A 66 17.59 -18.98 -1.40
C GLY A 66 17.10 -19.56 -0.06
N GLN A 67 16.45 -18.76 0.78
CA GLN A 67 15.93 -19.22 2.09
C GLN A 67 14.74 -20.18 2.01
N VAL A 68 14.29 -20.47 0.79
CA VAL A 68 13.11 -21.31 0.57
C VAL A 68 13.51 -22.66 0.02
N GLU A 69 13.22 -23.71 0.77
CA GLU A 69 13.30 -25.09 0.28
C GLU A 69 12.39 -25.27 -0.95
N TRP A 70 12.89 -25.93 -1.97
CA TRP A 70 12.19 -26.14 -3.24
C TRP A 70 10.80 -26.76 -3.11
N HIS A 71 10.58 -27.59 -2.09
CA HIS A 71 9.31 -28.26 -1.81
C HIS A 71 8.16 -27.28 -1.49
N ASN A 72 8.47 -26.12 -0.91
CA ASN A 72 7.48 -25.10 -0.52
C ASN A 72 7.25 -24.01 -1.57
N LYS A 73 8.05 -23.98 -2.63
CA LYS A 73 8.02 -22.90 -3.65
C LYS A 73 6.64 -22.73 -4.28
N ASN A 74 5.98 -23.79 -4.71
CA ASN A 74 4.68 -23.70 -5.36
C ASN A 74 3.59 -23.20 -4.42
N LEU A 75 3.63 -23.60 -3.16
CA LEU A 75 2.70 -23.12 -2.14
C LEU A 75 2.91 -21.64 -1.85
N LEU A 76 4.16 -21.20 -1.73
CA LEU A 76 4.50 -19.79 -1.52
C LEU A 76 4.09 -18.92 -2.70
N LEU A 77 4.36 -19.35 -3.92
CA LEU A 77 3.91 -18.65 -5.13
C LEU A 77 2.38 -18.56 -5.19
N LYS A 78 1.66 -19.64 -4.84
CA LYS A 78 0.20 -19.62 -4.75
C LYS A 78 -0.28 -18.60 -3.72
N LYS A 79 0.30 -18.59 -2.51
CA LYS A 79 -0.03 -17.62 -1.46
C LYS A 79 0.22 -16.19 -1.91
N MET A 80 1.38 -15.91 -2.52
CA MET A 80 1.74 -14.60 -3.06
C MET A 80 0.71 -14.09 -4.09
N PHE A 81 0.33 -14.92 -5.06
CA PHE A 81 -0.68 -14.53 -6.03
C PHE A 81 -2.04 -14.26 -5.37
N LEU A 82 -2.46 -15.11 -4.43
CA LEU A 82 -3.69 -14.89 -3.67
C LEU A 82 -3.64 -13.58 -2.89
N GLY A 83 -2.52 -13.22 -2.28
CA GLY A 83 -2.33 -11.96 -1.57
C GLY A 83 -2.46 -10.74 -2.48
N ILE A 84 -1.90 -10.79 -3.70
CA ILE A 84 -2.06 -9.73 -4.71
C ILE A 84 -3.54 -9.52 -5.05
N PHE A 85 -4.32 -10.61 -5.20
CA PHE A 85 -5.74 -10.50 -5.55
C PHE A 85 -6.60 -10.08 -4.37
N ASP A 86 -6.25 -10.47 -3.16
CA ASP A 86 -6.91 -10.00 -1.94
C ASP A 86 -6.85 -8.47 -1.83
N HIS A 87 -5.69 -7.87 -2.12
CA HIS A 87 -5.55 -6.42 -2.19
C HIS A 87 -6.54 -5.78 -3.17
N TYR A 88 -6.73 -6.36 -4.37
CA TYR A 88 -7.71 -5.82 -5.32
C TYR A 88 -9.15 -6.02 -4.85
N ALA A 89 -9.46 -7.13 -4.19
CA ALA A 89 -10.78 -7.36 -3.61
C ALA A 89 -11.10 -6.33 -2.51
N GLU A 90 -10.13 -6.05 -1.64
CA GLU A 90 -10.22 -5.02 -0.60
C GLU A 90 -10.42 -3.62 -1.18
N LYS A 91 -9.64 -3.25 -2.19
CA LYS A 91 -9.77 -1.98 -2.92
C LYS A 91 -11.18 -1.79 -3.49
N LEU A 92 -11.70 -2.80 -4.20
CA LEU A 92 -13.03 -2.73 -4.79
C LEU A 92 -14.12 -2.72 -3.71
N PHE A 93 -13.99 -3.55 -2.69
CA PHE A 93 -14.93 -3.59 -1.58
C PHE A 93 -15.00 -2.23 -0.89
N PHE A 94 -13.87 -1.64 -0.52
CA PHE A 94 -13.82 -0.35 0.16
C PHE A 94 -14.38 0.79 -0.69
N ALA A 95 -14.05 0.81 -1.99
CA ALA A 95 -14.47 1.88 -2.89
C ALA A 95 -15.96 1.81 -3.28
N PHE A 96 -16.51 0.62 -3.51
CA PHE A 96 -17.83 0.47 -4.14
C PHE A 96 -18.94 -0.02 -3.21
N LYS A 97 -18.61 -0.66 -2.10
CA LYS A 97 -19.61 -1.07 -1.09
C LYS A 97 -20.22 0.17 -0.43
N PRO A 98 -21.48 0.13 0.03
CA PRO A 98 -22.04 1.22 0.84
C PRO A 98 -21.16 1.50 2.05
N PRO A 99 -20.79 2.78 2.34
CA PRO A 99 -19.86 3.13 3.40
C PRO A 99 -20.24 2.61 4.79
N ALA A 100 -21.54 2.62 5.12
CA ALA A 100 -22.03 2.06 6.38
C ALA A 100 -21.77 0.54 6.49
N THR A 101 -21.76 -0.19 5.37
CA THR A 101 -21.43 -1.62 5.35
C THR A 101 -19.94 -1.85 5.56
N THR A 102 -19.08 -1.05 4.91
CA THR A 102 -17.62 -1.13 5.12
C THR A 102 -17.27 -0.73 6.55
N TYR A 103 -17.91 0.29 7.11
CA TYR A 103 -17.72 0.70 8.49
C TYR A 103 -17.97 -0.46 9.46
N ARG A 104 -19.17 -1.06 9.42
CA ARG A 104 -19.50 -2.23 10.26
C ARG A 104 -18.55 -3.40 10.06
N PHE A 105 -18.15 -3.64 8.81
CA PHE A 105 -17.20 -4.70 8.47
C PHE A 105 -15.82 -4.45 9.11
N LEU A 106 -15.28 -3.24 9.01
CA LEU A 106 -13.97 -2.89 9.56
C LEU A 106 -14.00 -2.85 11.09
N THR A 107 -15.02 -2.22 11.71
CA THR A 107 -15.16 -2.18 13.17
C THR A 107 -15.24 -3.58 13.78
N ALA A 108 -15.92 -4.52 13.14
CA ALA A 108 -16.05 -5.88 13.64
C ALA A 108 -14.78 -6.75 13.44
N ARG A 109 -13.90 -6.39 12.49
CA ARG A 109 -12.79 -7.26 12.07
C ARG A 109 -11.40 -6.66 12.20
N SER A 110 -11.26 -5.40 12.58
CA SER A 110 -9.94 -4.78 12.76
C SER A 110 -9.58 -4.60 14.22
N ARG A 111 -8.29 -4.68 14.51
CA ARG A 111 -7.68 -4.38 15.81
C ARG A 111 -6.46 -3.50 15.60
N ILE A 112 -6.24 -2.57 16.50
CA ILE A 112 -5.04 -1.72 16.51
C ILE A 112 -4.17 -2.18 17.67
N GLN A 113 -2.98 -2.66 17.34
CA GLN A 113 -1.95 -2.99 18.32
C GLN A 113 -1.12 -1.73 18.59
N ASN A 114 -0.78 -1.46 19.87
CA ASN A 114 -0.06 -0.25 20.29
C ASN A 114 -0.77 1.06 19.92
N ALA A 115 -2.09 1.13 20.09
CA ALA A 115 -2.91 2.32 19.79
C ALA A 115 -2.39 3.59 20.48
N SER A 116 -1.70 3.46 21.62
CA SER A 116 -1.07 4.57 22.36
C SER A 116 -0.12 5.43 21.51
N LEU A 117 0.48 4.86 20.44
CA LEU A 117 1.29 5.64 19.50
C LEU A 117 0.43 6.62 18.69
N LEU A 118 -0.78 6.22 18.29
CA LEU A 118 -1.72 7.10 17.58
C LEU A 118 -2.30 8.15 18.55
N ASP A 119 -2.65 7.74 19.78
CA ASP A 119 -3.16 8.65 20.81
C ASP A 119 -2.13 9.74 21.11
N ARG A 120 -0.85 9.36 21.21
CA ARG A 120 0.26 10.31 21.36
C ARG A 120 0.38 11.27 20.17
N MET A 121 0.19 10.79 18.94
CA MET A 121 0.17 11.66 17.76
C MET A 121 -0.92 12.71 17.87
N ILE A 122 -2.13 12.30 18.22
CA ILE A 122 -3.27 13.22 18.38
C ILE A 122 -3.02 14.23 19.51
N ALA A 123 -2.54 13.76 20.66
CA ALA A 123 -2.21 14.63 21.79
C ALA A 123 -1.14 15.69 21.46
N LEU A 124 -0.24 15.39 20.52
CA LEU A 124 0.81 16.31 20.06
C LEU A 124 0.41 17.10 18.79
N GLY A 125 -0.86 17.10 18.42
CA GLY A 125 -1.40 17.91 17.33
C GLY A 125 -1.25 17.31 15.95
N GLY A 126 -1.20 15.98 15.85
CA GLY A 126 -1.13 15.22 14.61
C GLY A 126 0.20 14.48 14.41
N GLY A 127 0.28 13.62 13.40
CA GLY A 127 1.47 12.82 13.18
C GLY A 127 1.55 12.20 11.78
N LEU A 128 2.64 11.48 11.54
CA LEU A 128 2.92 10.81 10.28
C LEU A 128 2.83 9.29 10.44
N LEU A 129 1.88 8.66 9.76
CA LEU A 129 1.79 7.21 9.65
C LEU A 129 2.37 6.78 8.30
N VAL A 130 3.58 6.25 8.33
CA VAL A 130 4.21 5.66 7.15
C VAL A 130 3.72 4.22 7.01
N THR A 131 3.46 3.79 5.79
CA THR A 131 3.07 2.41 5.49
C THR A 131 3.67 1.97 4.16
N GLY A 132 3.49 0.71 3.80
CA GLY A 132 3.79 0.16 2.48
C GLY A 132 2.58 -0.54 1.88
N HIS A 133 2.71 -1.01 0.66
CA HIS A 133 1.68 -1.79 -0.01
C HIS A 133 1.61 -3.23 0.57
N PHE A 134 1.41 -3.32 1.87
CA PHE A 134 1.43 -4.56 2.64
C PHE A 134 0.05 -4.85 3.25
N GLY A 135 -0.32 -6.12 3.28
CA GLY A 135 -1.57 -6.59 3.87
C GLY A 135 -2.81 -5.91 3.27
N ALA A 136 -3.68 -5.46 4.13
CA ALA A 136 -4.94 -4.81 3.78
C ALA A 136 -4.82 -3.27 3.78
N VAL A 137 -3.74 -2.71 3.26
CA VAL A 137 -3.48 -1.25 3.24
C VAL A 137 -4.63 -0.42 2.68
N GLU A 138 -5.43 -0.98 1.77
CA GLU A 138 -6.62 -0.30 1.22
C GLU A 138 -7.69 0.01 2.29
N PHE A 139 -7.69 -0.72 3.39
CA PHE A 139 -8.58 -0.50 4.53
C PHE A 139 -7.98 0.40 5.62
N LEU A 140 -6.67 0.69 5.57
CA LEU A 140 -5.95 1.35 6.66
C LEU A 140 -6.60 2.67 7.09
N ALA A 141 -6.89 3.55 6.14
CA ALA A 141 -7.56 4.84 6.45
C ALA A 141 -8.95 4.62 7.06
N GLY A 142 -9.71 3.65 6.55
CA GLY A 142 -11.02 3.29 7.08
C GLY A 142 -10.95 2.69 8.48
N VAL A 143 -9.95 1.86 8.77
CA VAL A 143 -9.71 1.28 10.12
C VAL A 143 -9.44 2.39 11.12
N LEU A 144 -8.54 3.31 10.81
CA LEU A 144 -8.25 4.44 11.69
C LEU A 144 -9.48 5.33 11.92
N ALA A 145 -10.17 5.70 10.84
CA ALA A 145 -11.36 6.55 10.94
C ALA A 145 -12.51 5.85 11.70
N SER A 146 -12.67 4.52 11.57
CA SER A 146 -13.66 3.74 12.34
C SER A 146 -13.34 3.70 13.83
N ASN A 147 -12.09 3.98 14.23
CA ASN A 147 -11.64 4.09 15.61
C ASN A 147 -11.50 5.57 16.05
N ASN A 148 -12.20 6.49 15.39
CA ASN A 148 -12.29 7.91 15.71
C ASN A 148 -10.98 8.71 15.52
N TYR A 149 -10.00 8.19 14.78
CA TYR A 149 -8.82 8.96 14.42
C TYR A 149 -9.11 9.85 13.22
N GLN A 150 -8.77 11.13 13.29
CA GLN A 150 -8.84 12.03 12.15
C GLN A 150 -7.69 11.76 11.18
N VAL A 151 -8.02 11.40 9.95
CA VAL A 151 -7.07 10.89 8.97
C VAL A 151 -6.96 11.80 7.76
N ALA A 152 -5.75 11.97 7.25
CA ALA A 152 -5.46 12.44 5.90
C ALA A 152 -4.64 11.36 5.17
N MET A 153 -4.84 11.20 3.87
CA MET A 153 -4.04 10.25 3.08
C MET A 153 -3.62 10.86 1.75
N ILE A 154 -2.36 10.65 1.36
CA ILE A 154 -1.88 10.97 0.02
C ILE A 154 -2.10 9.73 -0.84
N ALA A 155 -2.90 9.84 -1.91
CA ALA A 155 -3.26 8.74 -2.79
C ALA A 155 -3.22 9.14 -4.26
N ARG A 156 -3.07 8.14 -5.14
CA ARG A 156 -3.22 8.29 -6.60
C ARG A 156 -4.40 7.50 -7.10
N PHE A 157 -5.22 8.15 -7.91
CA PHE A 157 -6.42 7.54 -8.47
C PHE A 157 -6.19 7.14 -9.93
N LYS A 158 -6.07 5.84 -10.20
CA LYS A 158 -5.81 5.33 -11.56
C LYS A 158 -6.95 5.55 -12.54
N THR A 159 -8.19 5.72 -12.05
CA THR A 159 -9.39 5.94 -12.88
C THR A 159 -10.34 6.93 -12.23
N GLN A 160 -11.10 7.66 -13.06
CA GLN A 160 -12.15 8.57 -12.57
C GLN A 160 -13.27 7.82 -11.85
N ILE A 161 -13.55 6.56 -12.26
CA ILE A 161 -14.54 5.71 -11.60
C ILE A 161 -14.15 5.46 -10.15
N LEU A 162 -12.89 5.09 -9.91
CA LEU A 162 -12.37 4.87 -8.55
C LEU A 162 -12.36 6.18 -7.74
N LYS A 163 -11.88 7.29 -8.32
CA LYS A 163 -11.87 8.61 -7.68
C LYS A 163 -13.27 9.01 -7.22
N LYS A 164 -14.27 8.88 -8.09
CA LYS A 164 -15.68 9.18 -7.78
C LYS A 164 -16.27 8.22 -6.74
N ALA A 165 -15.92 6.94 -6.78
CA ALA A 165 -16.39 5.98 -5.78
C ALA A 165 -15.82 6.30 -4.39
N LEU A 166 -14.50 6.53 -4.30
CA LEU A 166 -13.83 6.85 -3.05
C LEU A 166 -14.24 8.21 -2.47
N SER A 167 -14.64 9.19 -3.27
CA SER A 167 -15.11 10.49 -2.75
C SER A 167 -16.30 10.35 -1.79
N ARG A 168 -17.19 9.36 -2.00
CA ARG A 168 -18.30 9.04 -1.10
C ARG A 168 -17.83 8.39 0.20
N VAL A 169 -16.84 7.51 0.08
CA VAL A 169 -16.27 6.82 1.23
C VAL A 169 -15.53 7.81 2.14
N VAL A 170 -14.64 8.61 1.56
CA VAL A 170 -13.85 9.59 2.34
C VAL A 170 -14.74 10.63 3.03
N LYS A 171 -15.84 11.04 2.37
CA LYS A 171 -16.84 11.93 2.99
C LYS A 171 -17.52 11.27 4.20
N TYR A 172 -17.90 10.00 4.09
CA TYR A 172 -18.58 9.27 5.16
C TYR A 172 -17.68 9.08 6.39
N TYR A 173 -16.40 8.80 6.16
CA TYR A 173 -15.42 8.55 7.21
C TYR A 173 -14.68 9.79 7.71
N ASP A 174 -15.00 10.98 7.21
CA ASP A 174 -14.22 12.22 7.43
C ASP A 174 -12.71 12.08 7.14
N ILE A 175 -12.37 11.32 6.08
CA ILE A 175 -10.98 11.18 5.62
C ILE A 175 -10.66 12.32 4.65
N LEU A 176 -9.55 13.03 4.86
CA LEU A 176 -9.03 14.00 3.91
C LEU A 176 -8.17 13.27 2.85
N ALA A 177 -8.75 12.95 1.70
CA ALA A 177 -7.98 12.40 0.58
C ALA A 177 -7.26 13.52 -0.19
N ILE A 178 -5.94 13.40 -0.31
CA ILE A 178 -5.06 14.32 -1.04
C ILE A 178 -4.60 13.62 -2.30
N ASP A 179 -5.03 14.10 -3.46
CA ASP A 179 -4.60 13.55 -4.75
C ASP A 179 -3.15 13.96 -5.02
N ALA A 180 -2.27 12.97 -5.15
CA ALA A 180 -0.84 13.17 -5.39
C ALA A 180 -0.55 13.82 -6.75
N ASP A 181 -1.47 13.71 -7.71
CA ASP A 181 -1.31 14.22 -9.07
C ASP A 181 -1.87 15.65 -9.24
N GLU A 182 -2.61 16.19 -8.26
CA GLU A 182 -3.14 17.57 -8.29
C GLU A 182 -2.12 18.66 -7.88
N GLY A 183 -0.85 18.30 -7.66
CA GLY A 183 0.18 19.21 -7.16
C GLY A 183 0.01 19.60 -5.68
N LEU A 184 1.07 20.17 -5.10
CA LEU A 184 1.10 20.59 -3.69
C LEU A 184 0.70 19.51 -2.67
N ALA A 185 0.75 18.22 -3.03
CA ALA A 185 0.33 17.12 -2.14
C ALA A 185 1.07 17.15 -0.80
N LEU A 186 2.39 17.37 -0.80
CA LEU A 186 3.18 17.50 0.44
C LEU A 186 2.71 18.68 1.29
N THR A 187 2.46 19.83 0.68
CA THR A 187 1.99 21.03 1.38
C THR A 187 0.60 20.80 2.00
N LYS A 188 -0.31 20.18 1.24
CA LYS A 188 -1.65 19.79 1.75
C LYS A 188 -1.53 18.81 2.91
N GLY A 189 -0.62 17.81 2.80
CA GLY A 189 -0.33 16.85 3.86
C GLY A 189 0.20 17.52 5.13
N ILE A 190 1.18 18.41 5.01
CA ILE A 190 1.71 19.18 6.14
C ILE A 190 0.61 20.00 6.83
N ARG A 191 -0.24 20.66 6.05
CA ARG A 191 -1.38 21.43 6.60
C ARG A 191 -2.37 20.51 7.34
N ALA A 192 -2.60 19.29 6.83
CA ALA A 192 -3.48 18.32 7.48
C ALA A 192 -2.94 17.89 8.85
N VAL A 193 -1.65 17.59 8.97
CA VAL A 193 -1.02 17.26 10.25
C VAL A 193 -1.10 18.42 11.21
N ARG A 194 -0.79 19.65 10.79
CA ARG A 194 -0.89 20.85 11.63
C ARG A 194 -2.32 21.16 12.11
N LYS A 195 -3.33 20.54 11.50
CA LYS A 195 -4.73 20.58 11.92
C LYS A 195 -5.12 19.37 12.77
N GLY A 196 -4.16 18.62 13.31
CA GLY A 196 -4.38 17.49 14.21
C GLY A 196 -4.65 16.15 13.51
N ARG A 197 -4.53 16.05 12.17
CA ARG A 197 -4.78 14.77 11.49
C ARG A 197 -3.55 13.87 11.48
N ILE A 198 -3.77 12.56 11.42
CA ILE A 198 -2.74 11.56 11.12
C ILE A 198 -2.62 11.46 9.60
N LEU A 199 -1.45 11.81 9.07
CA LEU A 199 -1.18 11.72 7.62
C LEU A 199 -0.62 10.35 7.26
N ILE A 200 -1.36 9.60 6.44
CA ILE A 200 -0.91 8.32 5.88
C ILE A 200 -0.13 8.58 4.59
N THR A 201 1.06 7.99 4.47
CA THR A 201 1.89 8.02 3.27
C THR A 201 2.61 6.68 3.06
N LEU A 202 2.96 6.38 1.82
CA LEU A 202 3.60 5.11 1.42
C LEU A 202 5.12 5.31 1.31
N CYS A 203 5.92 4.31 1.73
CA CYS A 203 7.38 4.30 1.62
C CYS A 203 7.91 3.43 0.46
N ASP A 204 7.05 2.67 -0.23
CA ASP A 204 7.42 1.72 -1.27
C ASP A 204 6.89 2.06 -2.67
N GLU A 205 6.67 3.33 -2.95
CA GLU A 205 6.20 3.87 -4.24
C GLU A 205 7.36 4.03 -5.25
N PHE A 206 8.05 2.93 -5.62
CA PHE A 206 9.25 2.91 -6.46
C PHE A 206 9.14 3.73 -7.76
N LYS A 207 7.98 3.77 -8.38
CA LYS A 207 7.76 4.55 -9.61
C LYS A 207 7.97 6.05 -9.42
N TYR A 208 7.75 6.55 -8.22
CA TYR A 208 7.78 7.97 -7.88
C TYR A 208 8.90 8.31 -6.89
N TRP A 209 9.79 7.36 -6.68
CA TRP A 209 10.95 7.48 -5.83
C TRP A 209 11.83 8.64 -6.24
N ARG A 210 12.22 9.45 -5.29
CA ARG A 210 13.12 10.57 -5.45
C ARG A 210 14.44 10.26 -4.78
N PRO A 211 15.47 9.82 -5.52
CA PRO A 211 16.72 9.36 -4.94
C PRO A 211 17.37 10.39 -4.01
N ASP A 212 17.83 9.94 -2.87
CA ASP A 212 18.67 10.66 -1.95
C ASP A 212 20.10 10.14 -2.10
N ASN A 213 20.99 10.93 -2.71
CA ASN A 213 22.35 10.49 -3.00
C ASN A 213 23.22 10.32 -1.75
N GLY A 214 22.82 10.86 -0.60
CA GLY A 214 23.51 10.73 0.68
C GLY A 214 23.07 9.54 1.52
N ASN A 215 21.96 8.90 1.18
CA ASN A 215 21.38 7.84 1.99
C ASN A 215 21.00 6.65 1.11
N GLN A 216 21.35 5.46 1.57
CA GLN A 216 21.01 4.20 0.90
C GLN A 216 20.11 3.33 1.75
N VAL A 217 19.34 2.51 1.09
CA VAL A 217 18.48 1.50 1.71
C VAL A 217 18.74 0.15 1.06
N ASN A 218 18.82 -0.89 1.88
CA ASN A 218 18.94 -2.27 1.40
C ASN A 218 17.54 -2.82 1.10
N ILE A 219 17.28 -3.12 -0.17
CA ILE A 219 16.04 -3.73 -0.63
C ILE A 219 16.36 -5.15 -1.12
N PHE A 220 16.10 -6.13 -0.26
CA PHE A 220 16.36 -7.55 -0.54
C PHE A 220 17.77 -7.82 -1.09
N GLY A 221 18.80 -7.27 -0.41
CA GLY A 221 20.20 -7.46 -0.77
C GLY A 221 20.73 -6.48 -1.83
N ALA A 222 19.88 -5.63 -2.42
CA ALA A 222 20.30 -4.56 -3.31
C ALA A 222 20.35 -3.23 -2.59
N LEU A 223 21.52 -2.58 -2.58
CA LEU A 223 21.66 -1.20 -2.11
C LEU A 223 21.17 -0.24 -3.19
N VAL A 224 20.25 0.63 -2.83
CA VAL A 224 19.70 1.67 -3.69
C VAL A 224 19.60 2.99 -2.94
N PRO A 225 19.65 4.15 -3.62
CA PRO A 225 19.42 5.43 -2.97
C PRO A 225 18.06 5.46 -2.26
N ALA A 226 17.98 5.96 -1.03
CA ALA A 226 16.72 6.10 -0.30
C ALA A 226 15.77 7.13 -0.96
N ASP A 227 14.46 7.05 -0.72
CA ASP A 227 13.53 8.09 -1.16
C ASP A 227 13.58 9.28 -0.19
N ARG A 228 14.02 10.44 -0.68
CA ARG A 228 14.10 11.68 0.13
C ARG A 228 12.74 12.25 0.53
N THR A 229 11.64 11.80 -0.08
CA THR A 229 10.30 12.41 0.09
C THR A 229 9.84 12.35 1.55
N LEU A 230 10.00 11.19 2.22
CA LEU A 230 9.65 11.03 3.64
C LEU A 230 10.51 11.91 4.56
N ASN A 231 11.80 12.00 4.29
CA ASN A 231 12.71 12.84 5.07
C ASN A 231 12.36 14.32 4.95
N ILE A 232 12.03 14.80 3.73
CA ILE A 232 11.57 16.17 3.50
C ILE A 232 10.26 16.43 4.25
N LEU A 233 9.31 15.49 4.18
CA LEU A 233 8.03 15.61 4.86
C LEU A 233 8.20 15.69 6.38
N TYR A 234 8.99 14.78 6.94
CA TYR A 234 9.27 14.73 8.38
C TYR A 234 10.00 15.99 8.88
N ASN A 235 11.05 16.43 8.18
CA ASN A 235 11.83 17.61 8.55
C ASN A 235 10.99 18.90 8.60
N ARG A 236 9.93 18.97 7.78
CA ARG A 236 8.98 20.10 7.78
C ARG A 236 7.90 19.99 8.83
N LEU A 237 7.56 18.78 9.25
CA LEU A 237 6.52 18.52 10.24
C LEU A 237 7.10 18.54 11.66
N LYS A 238 8.22 17.86 11.89
CA LYS A 238 8.79 17.60 13.22
C LYS A 238 7.73 17.06 14.21
N SER A 239 6.84 16.20 13.69
CA SER A 239 5.76 15.56 14.46
C SER A 239 6.08 14.08 14.69
N PRO A 240 5.47 13.43 15.68
CA PRO A 240 5.64 11.99 15.87
C PRO A 240 5.37 11.21 14.58
N ALA A 241 6.17 10.18 14.36
CA ALA A 241 6.03 9.31 13.20
C ALA A 241 6.08 7.83 13.61
N CYS A 242 5.23 7.00 13.01
CA CYS A 242 5.28 5.55 13.14
C CYS A 242 5.16 4.87 11.78
N LEU A 243 5.66 3.64 11.69
CA LEU A 243 5.29 2.72 10.63
C LEU A 243 4.04 1.98 11.07
N GLY A 244 3.07 1.81 10.15
CA GLY A 244 1.88 1.01 10.37
C GLY A 244 1.70 -0.01 9.26
N VAL A 245 1.54 -1.27 9.61
CA VAL A 245 1.19 -2.33 8.67
C VAL A 245 -0.11 -3.00 9.07
N LEU A 246 -1.09 -2.99 8.18
CA LEU A 246 -2.37 -3.64 8.39
C LEU A 246 -2.31 -5.09 7.89
N SER A 247 -1.87 -5.99 8.75
CA SER A 247 -1.71 -7.41 8.44
C SER A 247 -3.07 -8.09 8.27
N ARG A 248 -3.16 -8.95 7.26
CA ARG A 248 -4.34 -9.76 6.97
C ARG A 248 -4.20 -11.14 7.64
N SER A 249 -5.03 -11.40 8.61
CA SER A 249 -5.27 -12.76 9.15
C SER A 249 -6.46 -13.40 8.45
N PHE A 250 -6.84 -14.61 8.82
CA PHE A 250 -7.91 -15.37 8.14
C PHE A 250 -9.21 -14.56 7.97
N ASP A 251 -9.71 -13.95 9.03
CA ASP A 251 -10.97 -13.18 9.08
C ASP A 251 -10.83 -11.80 9.74
N ARG A 252 -9.61 -11.41 10.10
CA ARG A 252 -9.29 -10.18 10.84
C ARG A 252 -8.16 -9.41 10.19
N TYR A 253 -8.07 -8.14 10.59
CA TYR A 253 -7.07 -7.19 10.18
C TYR A 253 -6.41 -6.60 11.43
N ASP A 254 -5.14 -6.91 11.62
CA ASP A 254 -4.38 -6.40 12.78
C ASP A 254 -3.43 -5.30 12.31
N LEU A 255 -3.64 -4.08 12.79
CA LEU A 255 -2.75 -2.95 12.56
C LEU A 255 -1.63 -3.00 13.60
N PHE A 256 -0.42 -3.30 13.16
CA PHE A 256 0.79 -3.19 13.95
C PHE A 256 1.42 -1.83 13.74
N LEU A 257 1.85 -1.19 14.83
CA LEU A 257 2.45 0.14 14.84
C LEU A 257 3.83 0.07 15.49
N GLU A 258 4.82 0.63 14.78
CA GLU A 258 6.21 0.70 15.23
C GLU A 258 6.67 2.17 15.24
N GLN A 259 7.20 2.64 16.36
CA GLN A 259 7.66 4.01 16.47
C GLN A 259 8.87 4.25 15.57
N LEU A 260 8.81 5.29 14.71
CA LEU A 260 9.92 5.74 13.88
C LEU A 260 10.61 6.97 14.47
N ALA A 261 9.83 7.92 14.97
CA ALA A 261 10.33 9.18 15.51
C ALA A 261 9.36 9.77 16.53
N ASP A 262 9.90 10.54 17.47
CA ASP A 262 9.13 11.20 18.53
C ASP A 262 8.81 12.68 18.25
N GLY A 263 9.20 13.18 17.09
CA GLY A 263 9.07 14.60 16.71
C GLY A 263 10.33 15.42 16.91
N LYS A 264 11.34 14.89 17.59
CA LYS A 264 12.58 15.63 17.89
C LYS A 264 13.70 15.33 16.90
N ASN A 265 14.14 14.10 16.86
CA ASN A 265 15.25 13.66 16.02
C ASN A 265 14.90 12.36 15.28
N CYS A 266 14.96 12.39 13.96
CA CYS A 266 15.03 11.18 13.16
C CYS A 266 16.03 11.40 12.02
N PRO A 267 17.17 10.76 12.05
CA PRO A 267 18.23 10.99 11.05
C PRO A 267 17.78 10.56 9.64
N ASN A 268 16.99 9.51 9.51
CA ASN A 268 16.53 9.02 8.20
C ASN A 268 15.22 8.21 8.29
N LEU A 269 14.10 8.89 8.18
CA LEU A 269 12.78 8.28 8.25
C LEU A 269 12.55 7.25 7.12
N SER A 270 13.03 7.55 5.93
CA SER A 270 12.89 6.67 4.77
C SER A 270 13.60 5.34 4.98
N THR A 271 14.86 5.37 5.41
CA THR A 271 15.65 4.14 5.67
C THR A 271 15.05 3.33 6.82
N MET A 272 14.64 3.99 7.92
CA MET A 272 14.03 3.31 9.06
C MET A 272 12.70 2.66 8.68
N SER A 273 11.84 3.38 7.96
CA SER A 273 10.56 2.84 7.49
C SER A 273 10.74 1.62 6.61
N TRP A 274 11.70 1.70 5.68
CA TRP A 274 11.96 0.57 4.80
C TRP A 274 12.56 -0.63 5.54
N LYS A 275 13.46 -0.41 6.49
CA LYS A 275 14.04 -1.49 7.31
C LYS A 275 12.94 -2.30 8.01
N ILE A 276 12.04 -1.63 8.70
CA ILE A 276 10.94 -2.29 9.42
C ILE A 276 9.95 -2.95 8.44
N LEU A 277 9.58 -2.25 7.35
CA LEU A 277 8.69 -2.83 6.34
C LEU A 277 9.30 -4.11 5.72
N ALA A 278 10.61 -4.12 5.45
CA ALA A 278 11.30 -5.28 4.91
C ALA A 278 11.28 -6.48 5.86
N GLU A 279 11.31 -6.27 7.18
CA GLU A 279 11.14 -7.33 8.18
C GLU A 279 9.75 -7.97 8.11
N TYR A 280 8.69 -7.13 7.98
CA TYR A 280 7.33 -7.65 7.76
C TYR A 280 7.20 -8.40 6.44
N ILE A 281 7.78 -7.87 5.36
CA ILE A 281 7.76 -8.54 4.04
C ILE A 281 8.52 -9.87 4.10
N SER A 282 9.66 -9.93 4.77
CA SER A 282 10.45 -11.18 4.91
C SER A 282 9.69 -12.25 5.69
N ARG A 283 8.91 -11.84 6.70
CA ARG A 283 8.11 -12.73 7.55
C ARG A 283 6.81 -13.19 6.87
N TYR A 284 6.17 -12.30 6.09
CA TYR A 284 4.89 -12.54 5.41
C TYR A 284 4.92 -12.04 3.96
N PRO A 285 5.77 -12.62 3.11
CA PRO A 285 6.02 -12.11 1.75
C PRO A 285 4.77 -12.13 0.85
N GLU A 286 3.82 -13.03 1.14
CA GLU A 286 2.55 -13.12 0.42
C GLU A 286 1.64 -11.91 0.68
N GLN A 287 1.88 -11.12 1.70
CA GLN A 287 1.07 -9.94 2.00
C GLN A 287 1.55 -8.67 1.28
N TRP A 288 2.75 -8.65 0.72
CA TRP A 288 3.24 -7.51 -0.05
C TRP A 288 2.96 -7.71 -1.55
N TYR A 289 2.45 -6.70 -2.23
CA TYR A 289 2.02 -6.86 -3.63
C TYR A 289 2.81 -6.02 -4.64
N GLN A 290 3.89 -5.36 -4.23
CA GLN A 290 4.73 -4.54 -5.14
C GLN A 290 5.83 -5.33 -5.87
N TRP A 291 5.75 -6.67 -5.95
CA TRP A 291 6.75 -7.54 -6.56
C TRP A 291 7.12 -7.15 -8.00
N SER A 292 6.14 -6.71 -8.81
CA SER A 292 6.42 -6.25 -10.17
C SER A 292 7.07 -4.86 -10.23
N SER A 293 6.81 -4.02 -9.23
CA SER A 293 7.31 -2.63 -9.17
C SER A 293 8.73 -2.59 -8.64
N VAL A 294 9.08 -3.42 -7.66
CA VAL A 294 10.43 -3.49 -7.09
C VAL A 294 11.45 -3.93 -8.13
N ALA A 295 11.15 -4.93 -8.96
CA ALA A 295 12.06 -5.37 -10.02
C ALA A 295 12.42 -4.23 -10.98
N LYS A 296 11.41 -3.46 -11.39
CA LYS A 296 11.60 -2.29 -12.26
C LYS A 296 12.37 -1.17 -11.55
N GLY A 297 12.05 -0.92 -10.29
CA GLY A 297 12.76 0.07 -9.46
C GLY A 297 14.23 -0.27 -9.29
N LEU A 298 14.54 -1.50 -8.87
CA LEU A 298 15.92 -1.96 -8.69
C LEU A 298 16.71 -1.90 -10.00
N ALA A 299 16.14 -2.32 -11.13
CA ALA A 299 16.78 -2.22 -12.44
C ALA A 299 17.09 -0.75 -12.80
N THR A 300 16.20 0.18 -12.50
CA THR A 300 16.40 1.62 -12.75
C THR A 300 17.55 2.20 -11.94
N TYR A 301 17.69 1.80 -10.68
CA TYR A 301 18.71 2.36 -9.78
C TYR A 301 20.08 1.69 -9.93
N ARG A 302 20.16 0.36 -10.15
CA ARG A 302 21.42 -0.34 -10.42
C ARG A 302 22.16 0.14 -11.68
N LEU A 303 21.40 0.65 -12.67
CA LEU A 303 22.00 1.19 -13.92
C LEU A 303 22.59 2.59 -13.78
N LYS A 304 22.32 3.30 -12.67
CA LYS A 304 22.84 4.65 -12.40
C LYS A 304 24.16 4.65 -11.63
N GLU A 305 24.57 3.50 -11.11
CA GLU A 305 25.86 3.34 -10.38
C GLU A 305 27.01 2.85 -11.29
N ARG A 306 26.80 2.76 -12.61
CA ARG A 306 27.82 2.49 -13.64
C ARG A 306 28.15 3.78 -14.39
#